data_cad6aa26d9e28bf0ddf6166f169fdb30
#
_entry.id   cad6aa26d9e28bf0ddf6166f169fdb30
#
_cell.length_a   1.000
_cell.length_b   1.000
_cell.length_c   1.000
_cell.angle_alpha   90.00
_cell.angle_beta   90.00
_cell.angle_gamma   90.00
#
_symmetry.space_group_name_H-M   'P 1'
#
loop_
_entity.id
_entity.type
_entity.pdbx_description
1 polymer ?
#
loop_
_entity_poly.entity_id
_entity_poly.type
_entity_poly.pdbx_seq_one_letter_code
_entity_poly.pdbx_strand_id
1 'polypeptide(L)'
;MAFWSKWFSSSSETQAATDKALEYNGYMIEARPYKDGGQWQLAGRISKDGKVHDFVRADKFSSKDEAVDIALSKARLIIDQSGDRMFN
;
A
#
# COMPACT_ATOMS: atom_id res chain seq x y z
N MET A 1 16.56 -12.47 2.27
CA MET A 1 16.95 -11.98 3.56
C MET A 1 15.97 -12.33 4.64
N ALA A 2 16.49 -12.86 5.74
CA ALA A 2 15.64 -13.27 6.85
C ALA A 2 14.84 -12.10 7.41
N PHE A 3 15.44 -10.96 7.43
CA PHE A 3 14.79 -9.76 7.94
C PHE A 3 13.49 -9.45 7.19
N TRP A 4 13.54 -9.53 5.88
CA TRP A 4 12.38 -9.28 5.05
C TRP A 4 11.28 -10.31 5.27
N SER A 5 11.68 -11.57 5.34
CA SER A 5 10.71 -12.64 5.54
C SER A 5 9.98 -12.47 6.87
N LYS A 6 10.72 -12.12 7.90
CA LYS A 6 10.15 -11.94 9.21
C LYS A 6 9.14 -10.79 9.21
N TRP A 7 9.49 -9.73 8.55
CA TRP A 7 8.61 -8.57 8.48
C TRP A 7 7.32 -8.90 7.76
N PHE A 8 7.41 -9.63 6.67
CA PHE A 8 6.22 -10.02 5.92
C PHE A 8 5.34 -10.94 6.72
N SER A 9 5.93 -11.85 7.46
CA SER A 9 5.15 -12.77 8.27
C SER A 9 4.33 -12.02 9.29
N SER A 10 4.93 -11.01 9.90
CA SER A 10 4.19 -10.21 10.87
C SER A 10 3.02 -9.49 10.24
N SER A 11 3.24 -8.88 9.09
CA SER A 11 2.18 -8.09 8.48
C SER A 11 1.07 -8.95 7.94
N SER A 12 1.35 -10.19 7.59
CA SER A 12 0.32 -11.04 7.01
C SER A 12 -0.75 -11.43 8.01
N GLU A 13 -0.50 -11.20 9.28
CA GLU A 13 -1.48 -11.53 10.30
C GLU A 13 -2.52 -10.43 10.48
N THR A 14 -2.31 -9.28 9.90
CA THR A 14 -3.29 -8.22 10.03
C THR A 14 -4.39 -8.41 9.00
N GLN A 15 -5.42 -7.58 9.08
CA GLN A 15 -6.60 -7.76 8.27
C GLN A 15 -6.33 -7.54 6.79
N ALA A 16 -5.57 -6.53 6.46
CA ALA A 16 -5.36 -6.16 5.07
C ALA A 16 -4.03 -6.71 4.59
N ALA A 17 -4.09 -7.82 3.89
CA ALA A 17 -2.90 -8.42 3.32
C ALA A 17 -2.44 -7.61 2.11
N THR A 18 -1.14 -7.62 1.87
CA THR A 18 -0.57 -6.99 0.69
C THR A 18 -0.87 -7.84 -0.53
N ASP A 19 -1.56 -7.27 -1.50
CA ASP A 19 -1.86 -7.96 -2.74
C ASP A 19 -0.75 -7.81 -3.75
N LYS A 20 -0.12 -6.66 -3.79
CA LYS A 20 0.91 -6.39 -4.76
C LYS A 20 1.85 -5.36 -4.20
N ALA A 21 3.14 -5.57 -4.39
CA ALA A 21 4.15 -4.64 -3.91
C ALA A 21 5.14 -4.38 -5.01
N LEU A 22 5.64 -3.15 -5.07
CA LEU A 22 6.69 -2.81 -6.02
C LEU A 22 7.51 -1.66 -5.47
N GLU A 23 8.68 -1.47 -6.06
CA GLU A 23 9.57 -0.40 -5.65
C GLU A 23 9.46 0.75 -6.64
N TYR A 24 9.44 1.98 -6.12
CA TYR A 24 9.34 3.17 -6.95
C TYR A 24 10.15 4.29 -6.31
N ASN A 25 11.19 4.74 -7.01
CA ASN A 25 12.06 5.85 -6.55
C ASN A 25 12.62 5.61 -5.14
N GLY A 26 12.97 4.36 -4.84
CA GLY A 26 13.52 4.03 -3.55
C GLY A 26 12.49 3.79 -2.47
N TYR A 27 11.22 3.89 -2.79
CA TYR A 27 10.14 3.61 -1.87
C TYR A 27 9.54 2.26 -2.19
N MET A 28 9.08 1.56 -1.16
CA MET A 28 8.33 0.33 -1.34
C MET A 28 6.86 0.66 -1.26
N ILE A 29 6.12 0.31 -2.30
CA ILE A 29 4.70 0.56 -2.37
C ILE A 29 3.96 -0.76 -2.24
N GLU A 30 2.93 -0.79 -1.40
CA GLU A 30 2.10 -1.99 -1.21
C GLU A 30 0.65 -1.61 -1.41
N ALA A 31 -0.02 -2.35 -2.30
CA ALA A 31 -1.46 -2.20 -2.48
C ALA A 31 -2.14 -3.11 -1.48
N ARG A 32 -2.98 -2.56 -0.63
CA ARG A 32 -3.62 -3.30 0.45
C ARG A 32 -5.12 -3.04 0.49
N PRO A 33 -5.83 -3.26 -0.62
CA PRO A 33 -7.27 -3.03 -0.63
C PRO A 33 -7.98 -4.01 0.29
N TYR A 34 -9.09 -3.59 0.85
CA TYR A 34 -9.87 -4.46 1.71
C TYR A 34 -11.34 -4.38 1.31
N LYS A 35 -12.04 -5.45 1.61
CA LYS A 35 -13.43 -5.56 1.23
C LYS A 35 -14.31 -4.78 2.20
N ASP A 36 -15.28 -4.08 1.65
CA ASP A 36 -16.19 -3.28 2.45
C ASP A 36 -17.55 -3.30 1.78
N GLY A 37 -18.47 -4.10 2.33
CA GLY A 37 -19.84 -4.13 1.83
C GLY A 37 -19.98 -4.56 0.39
N GLY A 38 -19.18 -5.51 -0.05
CA GLY A 38 -19.27 -6.00 -1.41
C GLY A 38 -18.44 -5.25 -2.41
N GLN A 39 -17.74 -4.22 -1.97
CA GLN A 39 -16.83 -3.46 -2.80
C GLN A 39 -15.44 -3.47 -2.19
N TRP A 40 -14.46 -3.04 -2.97
CA TRP A 40 -13.08 -2.98 -2.51
C TRP A 40 -12.69 -1.55 -2.23
N GLN A 41 -12.31 -1.29 -0.99
CA GLN A 41 -11.85 0.03 -0.55
C GLN A 41 -10.39 0.19 -0.93
N LEU A 42 -10.05 1.34 -1.52
CA LEU A 42 -8.69 1.62 -1.93
C LEU A 42 -7.82 1.93 -0.71
N ALA A 43 -6.72 1.22 -0.57
CA ALA A 43 -5.79 1.42 0.53
C ALA A 43 -4.41 0.97 0.11
N GLY A 44 -3.39 1.54 0.75
CA GLY A 44 -2.03 1.16 0.45
C GLY A 44 -1.06 1.65 1.50
N ARG A 45 0.18 1.24 1.34
CA ARG A 45 1.25 1.61 2.25
C ARG A 45 2.51 1.94 1.46
N ILE A 46 3.16 3.02 1.85
CA ILE A 46 4.45 3.43 1.28
C ILE A 46 5.47 3.38 2.41
N SER A 47 6.60 2.73 2.17
CA SER A 47 7.63 2.64 3.20
C SER A 47 8.99 2.92 2.62
N LYS A 48 9.89 3.41 3.47
CA LYS A 48 11.27 3.71 3.09
C LYS A 48 12.09 3.86 4.35
N ASP A 49 13.19 3.12 4.45
CA ASP A 49 14.14 3.25 5.56
C ASP A 49 13.47 3.14 6.93
N GLY A 50 12.54 2.21 7.06
CA GLY A 50 11.85 1.98 8.32
C GLY A 50 10.71 2.94 8.60
N LYS A 51 10.47 3.88 7.72
CA LYS A 51 9.35 4.80 7.87
C LYS A 51 8.17 4.28 7.07
N VAL A 52 6.97 4.55 7.54
CA VAL A 52 5.76 4.01 6.94
C VAL A 52 4.70 5.10 6.82
N HIS A 53 4.04 5.12 5.68
CA HIS A 53 2.91 6.00 5.44
C HIS A 53 1.76 5.17 4.89
N ASP A 54 0.70 5.04 5.65
CA ASP A 54 -0.50 4.33 5.21
C ASP A 54 -1.48 5.33 4.63
N PHE A 55 -2.14 4.94 3.54
CA PHE A 55 -3.17 5.80 2.98
C PHE A 55 -4.41 4.98 2.68
N VAL A 56 -5.57 5.60 2.92
CA VAL A 56 -6.86 5.02 2.61
C VAL A 56 -7.67 6.10 1.91
N ARG A 57 -8.31 5.73 0.82
CA ARG A 57 -9.14 6.65 0.07
C ARG A 57 -10.58 6.22 0.15
N ALA A 58 -11.48 7.17 -0.01
CA ALA A 58 -12.91 6.87 0.02
C ALA A 58 -13.38 6.17 -1.24
N ASP A 59 -12.51 5.98 -2.21
CA ASP A 59 -12.86 5.35 -3.47
C ASP A 59 -13.11 3.87 -3.27
N LYS A 60 -14.16 3.37 -3.90
CA LYS A 60 -14.50 1.96 -3.85
C LYS A 60 -14.64 1.41 -5.24
N PHE A 61 -14.27 0.16 -5.40
CA PHE A 61 -14.28 -0.49 -6.71
C PHE A 61 -14.96 -1.84 -6.59
N SER A 62 -15.59 -2.26 -7.69
CA SER A 62 -16.21 -3.57 -7.71
C SER A 62 -15.20 -4.68 -7.93
N SER A 63 -14.00 -4.35 -8.37
CA SER A 63 -12.95 -5.32 -8.66
C SER A 63 -11.73 -5.04 -7.78
N LYS A 64 -11.19 -6.12 -7.19
CA LYS A 64 -9.97 -5.98 -6.39
C LYS A 64 -8.78 -5.57 -7.27
N ASP A 65 -8.69 -6.13 -8.47
CA ASP A 65 -7.60 -5.80 -9.37
C ASP A 65 -7.59 -4.31 -9.70
N GLU A 66 -8.75 -3.74 -9.90
CA GLU A 66 -8.85 -2.31 -10.17
C GLU A 66 -8.40 -1.50 -8.96
N ALA A 67 -8.82 -1.92 -7.77
CA ALA A 67 -8.40 -1.23 -6.55
C ALA A 67 -6.89 -1.30 -6.38
N VAL A 68 -6.29 -2.44 -6.70
CA VAL A 68 -4.83 -2.59 -6.62
C VAL A 68 -4.13 -1.64 -7.58
N ASP A 69 -4.57 -1.60 -8.83
CA ASP A 69 -3.93 -0.74 -9.82
C ASP A 69 -4.02 0.73 -9.44
N ILE A 70 -5.18 1.16 -8.97
CA ILE A 70 -5.37 2.54 -8.59
C ILE A 70 -4.57 2.86 -7.33
N ALA A 71 -4.49 1.91 -6.39
CA ALA A 71 -3.70 2.12 -5.18
C ALA A 71 -2.23 2.37 -5.52
N LEU A 72 -1.69 1.59 -6.45
CA LEU A 72 -0.29 1.77 -6.85
C LEU A 72 -0.10 3.11 -7.56
N SER A 73 -1.05 3.52 -8.38
CA SER A 73 -0.99 4.81 -9.05
C SER A 73 -1.03 5.96 -8.06
N LYS A 74 -1.92 5.87 -7.06
CA LYS A 74 -2.01 6.90 -6.04
C LYS A 74 -0.73 6.97 -5.23
N ALA A 75 -0.14 5.81 -4.92
CA ALA A 75 1.11 5.80 -4.16
C ALA A 75 2.22 6.51 -4.94
N ARG A 76 2.32 6.25 -6.22
CA ARG A 76 3.34 6.94 -7.03
C ARG A 76 3.12 8.43 -7.04
N LEU A 77 1.86 8.85 -7.13
CA LEU A 77 1.53 10.26 -7.11
C LEU A 77 1.93 10.91 -5.78
N ILE A 78 1.65 10.22 -4.67
CA ILE A 78 2.03 10.73 -3.35
C ILE A 78 3.53 10.89 -3.26
N ILE A 79 4.29 9.92 -3.76
CA ILE A 79 5.74 10.00 -3.75
C ILE A 79 6.23 11.17 -4.60
N ASP A 80 5.66 11.35 -5.77
CA ASP A 80 6.08 12.42 -6.67
C ASP A 80 5.79 13.80 -6.08
N GLN A 81 4.69 13.92 -5.36
CA GLN A 81 4.28 15.21 -4.82
C GLN A 81 4.90 15.51 -3.46
N SER A 82 5.03 14.51 -2.62
CA SER A 82 5.42 14.72 -1.23
C SER A 82 6.81 14.20 -0.91
N GLY A 83 7.22 13.09 -1.52
CA GLY A 83 8.48 12.48 -1.19
C GLY A 83 8.56 12.17 0.29
N ASP A 84 9.72 12.44 0.90
CA ASP A 84 9.93 12.12 2.31
C ASP A 84 9.01 12.90 3.24
N ARG A 85 8.38 13.95 2.77
CA ARG A 85 7.48 14.73 3.62
C ARG A 85 6.24 13.93 4.04
N MET A 86 5.93 12.88 3.33
CA MET A 86 4.78 12.06 3.71
C MET A 86 4.97 11.41 5.07
N PHE A 87 6.19 11.26 5.52
CA PHE A 87 6.50 10.61 6.79
C PHE A 87 6.56 11.58 7.96
N ASN A 88 6.41 12.83 7.72
CA ASN A 88 6.50 13.84 8.80
C ASN A 88 5.18 14.05 9.51
#